data_286a8edb4698a15ae92d068425b2f0e2
#
_entry.id   286a8edb4698a15ae92d068425b2f0e2
#
_cell.length_a   1.000
_cell.length_b   1.000
_cell.length_c   1.000
_cell.angle_alpha   90.00
_cell.angle_beta   90.00
_cell.angle_gamma   90.00
#
_symmetry.space_group_name_H-M   'P 1'
#
loop_
_entity.id
_entity.type
_entity.pdbx_description
1 polymer ?
#
loop_
_entity_poly.entity_id
_entity_poly.type
_entity_poly.pdbx_seq_one_letter_code
_entity_poly.pdbx_strand_id
1 'polypeptide(L)'
;RINFPEIFKNHQLKQLWSYKYDSQAYKDDNGLTGIKAHADLAAVNVNFWITPATANLNPESGGLIVHNTPAPLEWDFKTYNANKEKIAKHLENGSREKSIVPYNENRVVIFNSNLIHETDRFEFKEGYENRRINVTMLFGYRED
;
A
#
# COMPACT_ATOMS: atom_id res chain seq x y z
N ARG A 1 -17.36 8.96 -3.70
CA ARG A 1 -18.06 8.64 -4.96
C ARG A 1 -18.37 9.87 -5.79
N ILE A 2 -18.78 10.95 -5.18
CA ILE A 2 -19.17 12.19 -5.90
C ILE A 2 -17.99 12.79 -6.68
N ASN A 3 -16.77 12.74 -6.14
CA ASN A 3 -15.59 13.37 -6.75
C ASN A 3 -14.89 12.49 -7.81
N PHE A 4 -15.12 11.18 -7.78
CA PHE A 4 -14.50 10.22 -8.70
C PHE A 4 -15.53 9.19 -9.16
N PRO A 5 -16.62 9.61 -9.81
CA PRO A 5 -17.72 8.71 -10.15
C PRO A 5 -17.30 7.60 -11.13
N GLU A 6 -16.41 7.87 -12.06
CA GLU A 6 -15.89 6.89 -13.03
C GLU A 6 -15.10 5.77 -12.36
N ILE A 7 -14.46 6.02 -11.22
CA ILE A 7 -13.72 5.02 -10.45
C ILE A 7 -14.67 4.21 -9.54
N PHE A 8 -15.58 4.89 -8.84
CA PHE A 8 -16.36 4.30 -7.76
C PHE A 8 -17.82 3.99 -8.11
N LYS A 9 -18.28 4.30 -9.32
CA LYS A 9 -19.67 4.12 -9.75
C LYS A 9 -20.17 2.69 -9.53
N ASN A 10 -19.35 1.71 -9.94
CA ASN A 10 -19.68 0.30 -9.92
C ASN A 10 -18.99 -0.47 -8.79
N HIS A 11 -18.13 0.20 -8.00
CA HIS A 11 -17.36 -0.45 -6.94
C HIS A 11 -17.86 -0.05 -5.56
N GLN A 12 -18.39 -1.02 -4.83
CA GLN A 12 -18.81 -0.84 -3.44
C GLN A 12 -17.63 -1.06 -2.50
N LEU A 13 -17.62 -0.37 -1.35
CA LEU A 13 -16.67 -0.66 -0.28
C LEU A 13 -16.87 -2.09 0.22
N LYS A 14 -15.82 -2.89 0.19
CA LYS A 14 -15.79 -4.28 0.62
C LYS A 14 -15.08 -4.48 1.94
N GLN A 15 -13.95 -3.79 2.12
CA GLN A 15 -13.12 -3.90 3.31
C GLN A 15 -12.57 -2.55 3.70
N LEU A 16 -12.42 -2.35 5.01
CA LEU A 16 -11.77 -1.18 5.60
C LEU A 16 -11.00 -1.63 6.83
N TRP A 17 -9.74 -1.22 6.92
CA TRP A 17 -8.91 -1.43 8.10
C TRP A 17 -7.86 -0.34 8.24
N SER A 18 -7.16 -0.35 9.37
CA SER A 18 -6.06 0.56 9.62
C SER A 18 -4.87 -0.20 10.17
N TYR A 19 -3.70 0.12 9.66
CA TYR A 19 -2.42 -0.28 10.24
C TYR A 19 -1.78 0.88 10.98
N LYS A 20 -1.28 0.58 12.17
CA LYS A 20 -0.52 1.51 12.98
C LYS A 20 0.86 0.92 13.24
N TYR A 21 1.87 1.54 12.64
CA TYR A 21 3.25 1.07 12.70
C TYR A 21 4.02 1.77 13.80
N ASP A 22 4.68 0.97 14.64
CA ASP A 22 5.66 1.45 15.62
C ASP A 22 7.05 1.29 15.01
N SER A 23 7.74 2.42 14.80
CA SER A 23 9.08 2.43 14.21
C SER A 23 10.13 1.65 15.01
N GLN A 24 9.89 1.43 16.29
CA GLN A 24 10.79 0.62 17.11
C GLN A 24 10.53 -0.89 17.00
N ALA A 25 9.28 -1.28 16.71
CA ALA A 25 8.86 -2.68 16.65
C ALA A 25 9.11 -3.35 15.28
N TYR A 26 9.25 -2.56 14.20
CA TYR A 26 9.30 -3.05 12.82
C TYR A 26 10.67 -2.85 12.16
N LYS A 27 11.74 -2.89 12.95
CA LYS A 27 13.12 -2.90 12.43
C LYS A 27 13.48 -4.29 11.96
N ASP A 28 13.90 -4.41 10.71
CA ASP A 28 14.63 -5.57 10.18
C ASP A 28 16.08 -5.18 9.87
N ASP A 29 16.90 -6.15 9.43
CA ASP A 29 18.32 -5.93 9.11
C ASP A 29 18.55 -4.87 8.00
N ASN A 30 17.51 -4.52 7.25
CA ASN A 30 17.52 -3.53 6.17
C ASN A 30 16.84 -2.20 6.54
N GLY A 31 16.39 -2.04 7.79
CA GLY A 31 15.69 -0.87 8.32
C GLY A 31 14.19 -1.09 8.52
N LEU A 32 13.46 0.02 8.69
CA LEU A 32 12.03 -0.01 9.02
C LEU A 32 11.18 -0.33 7.80
N THR A 33 10.53 -1.47 7.82
CA THR A 33 9.66 -1.93 6.73
C THR A 33 8.26 -2.24 7.25
N GLY A 34 7.27 -1.87 6.45
CA GLY A 34 5.88 -2.22 6.70
C GLY A 34 5.47 -3.50 5.95
N ILE A 35 4.32 -3.43 5.30
CA ILE A 35 3.80 -4.55 4.50
C ILE A 35 4.67 -4.71 3.26
N LYS A 36 5.12 -5.94 3.02
CA LYS A 36 5.92 -6.33 1.85
C LYS A 36 5.06 -6.38 0.59
N ALA A 37 5.72 -6.51 -0.55
CA ALA A 37 5.08 -6.55 -1.86
C ALA A 37 3.94 -7.60 -1.93
N HIS A 38 2.75 -7.16 -2.34
CA HIS A 38 1.54 -7.95 -2.48
C HIS A 38 0.54 -7.23 -3.39
N ALA A 39 -0.53 -7.92 -3.77
CA ALA A 39 -1.74 -7.33 -4.33
C ALA A 39 -2.93 -7.63 -3.43
N ASP A 40 -4.04 -6.90 -3.60
CA ASP A 40 -5.24 -7.04 -2.78
C ASP A 40 -6.43 -7.59 -3.57
N LEU A 41 -7.40 -8.17 -2.86
CA LEU A 41 -8.62 -8.73 -3.40
C LEU A 41 -9.67 -7.63 -3.66
N ALA A 42 -9.40 -6.72 -4.59
CA ALA A 42 -10.32 -5.66 -4.93
C ALA A 42 -10.03 -5.09 -6.33
N ALA A 43 -10.94 -4.28 -6.88
CA ALA A 43 -10.70 -3.50 -8.07
C ALA A 43 -9.91 -2.24 -7.75
N VAL A 44 -10.31 -1.51 -6.71
CA VAL A 44 -9.72 -0.21 -6.35
C VAL A 44 -9.22 -0.24 -4.91
N ASN A 45 -7.98 0.17 -4.74
CA ASN A 45 -7.34 0.41 -3.45
C ASN A 45 -7.27 1.90 -3.16
N VAL A 46 -7.68 2.28 -1.96
CA VAL A 46 -7.57 3.65 -1.45
C VAL A 46 -6.78 3.61 -0.16
N ASN A 47 -5.62 4.24 -0.16
CA ASN A 47 -4.79 4.41 1.03
C ASN A 47 -4.88 5.86 1.50
N PHE A 48 -5.11 6.05 2.79
CA PHE A 48 -5.20 7.36 3.41
C PHE A 48 -4.30 7.45 4.65
N TRP A 49 -3.50 8.52 4.73
CA TRP A 49 -2.52 8.71 5.80
C TRP A 49 -2.89 9.89 6.69
N ILE A 50 -2.85 9.68 8.01
CA ILE A 50 -3.38 10.63 9.00
C ILE A 50 -2.38 11.07 10.06
N THR A 51 -1.24 10.41 10.20
CA THR A 51 -0.19 10.82 11.15
C THR A 51 0.40 12.17 10.71
N PRO A 52 0.64 13.11 11.63
CA PRO A 52 1.24 14.40 11.28
C PRO A 52 2.51 14.25 10.45
N ALA A 53 2.65 15.03 9.38
CA ALA A 53 3.81 14.99 8.51
C ALA A 53 5.12 15.26 9.26
N THR A 54 5.08 16.06 10.31
CA THR A 54 6.20 16.37 11.21
C THR A 54 6.71 15.16 12.01
N ALA A 55 5.94 14.08 12.07
CA ALA A 55 6.36 12.83 12.70
C ALA A 55 7.29 12.01 11.80
N ASN A 56 7.21 12.17 10.47
CA ASN A 56 8.08 11.48 9.52
C ASN A 56 9.49 12.10 9.53
N LEU A 57 10.49 11.29 9.85
CA LEU A 57 11.90 11.73 9.93
C LEU A 57 12.59 11.75 8.56
N ASN A 58 11.97 11.13 7.54
CA ASN A 58 12.44 11.18 6.16
C ASN A 58 11.28 11.56 5.21
N PRO A 59 11.12 12.85 4.87
CA PRO A 59 10.01 13.35 4.05
C PRO A 59 9.95 12.75 2.64
N GLU A 60 11.05 12.22 2.12
CA GLU A 60 11.11 11.63 0.77
C GLU A 60 10.65 10.17 0.72
N SER A 61 10.32 9.58 1.86
CA SER A 61 9.93 8.17 1.99
C SER A 61 8.75 7.99 2.94
N GLY A 62 8.53 6.75 3.37
CA GLY A 62 7.51 6.43 4.38
C GLY A 62 6.10 6.22 3.84
N GLY A 63 5.90 6.35 2.55
CA GLY A 63 4.60 6.19 1.92
C GLY A 63 4.37 4.81 1.31
N LEU A 64 4.18 4.78 -0.01
CA LEU A 64 3.81 3.59 -0.77
C LEU A 64 4.64 3.49 -2.05
N ILE A 65 5.02 2.26 -2.41
CA ILE A 65 5.56 1.91 -3.72
C ILE A 65 4.50 1.10 -4.45
N VAL A 66 4.12 1.54 -5.64
CA VAL A 66 3.19 0.83 -6.53
C VAL A 66 3.96 0.46 -7.80
N HIS A 67 4.11 -0.84 -8.05
CA HIS A 67 4.77 -1.36 -9.24
C HIS A 67 3.81 -1.35 -10.42
N ASN A 68 4.27 -0.95 -11.60
CA ASN A 68 3.48 -1.03 -12.83
C ASN A 68 3.45 -2.47 -13.37
N THR A 69 3.18 -3.41 -12.46
CA THR A 69 3.13 -4.85 -12.70
C THR A 69 1.95 -5.43 -11.94
N PRO A 70 0.86 -5.80 -12.64
CA PRO A 70 -0.29 -6.43 -11.99
C PRO A 70 0.04 -7.87 -11.60
N ALA A 71 -0.57 -8.34 -10.53
CA ALA A 71 -0.57 -9.75 -10.20
C ALA A 71 -1.45 -10.51 -11.23
N PRO A 72 -1.00 -11.65 -11.80
CA PRO A 72 -1.79 -12.45 -12.72
C PRO A 72 -3.16 -12.84 -12.13
N LEU A 73 -4.22 -12.74 -12.90
CA LEU A 73 -5.58 -13.02 -12.41
C LEU A 73 -5.77 -14.48 -11.99
N GLU A 74 -5.02 -15.41 -12.60
CA GLU A 74 -5.04 -16.82 -12.24
C GLU A 74 -4.36 -17.16 -10.91
N TRP A 75 -3.69 -16.19 -10.28
CA TRP A 75 -3.12 -16.41 -8.95
C TRP A 75 -4.20 -16.41 -7.88
N ASP A 76 -4.16 -17.40 -7.00
CA ASP A 76 -4.99 -17.45 -5.80
C ASP A 76 -4.56 -16.38 -4.77
N PHE A 77 -5.43 -16.12 -3.80
CA PHE A 77 -5.19 -15.13 -2.74
C PHE A 77 -3.86 -15.34 -2.02
N LYS A 78 -3.53 -16.58 -1.65
CA LYS A 78 -2.28 -16.90 -0.96
C LYS A 78 -1.05 -16.55 -1.81
N THR A 79 -1.15 -16.72 -3.12
CA THR A 79 -0.06 -16.43 -4.05
C THR A 79 0.16 -14.93 -4.18
N TYR A 80 -0.86 -14.14 -4.54
CA TYR A 80 -0.65 -12.70 -4.79
C TYR A 80 -0.54 -11.86 -3.51
N ASN A 81 -0.95 -12.38 -2.36
CA ASN A 81 -0.94 -11.63 -1.11
C ASN A 81 0.19 -12.04 -0.15
N ALA A 82 0.67 -13.28 -0.20
CA ALA A 82 1.60 -13.80 0.79
C ALA A 82 2.84 -14.52 0.25
N ASN A 83 2.85 -14.95 -1.02
CA ASN A 83 3.99 -15.69 -1.57
C ASN A 83 5.09 -14.76 -2.06
N LYS A 84 5.97 -14.36 -1.14
CA LYS A 84 7.05 -13.38 -1.38
C LYS A 84 7.98 -13.78 -2.53
N GLU A 85 8.36 -15.07 -2.62
CA GLU A 85 9.28 -15.55 -3.65
C GLU A 85 8.67 -15.45 -5.05
N LYS A 86 7.40 -15.89 -5.20
CA LYS A 86 6.71 -15.86 -6.47
C LYS A 86 6.44 -14.42 -6.92
N ILE A 87 6.08 -13.53 -5.99
CA ILE A 87 5.89 -12.10 -6.25
C ILE A 87 7.20 -11.45 -6.69
N ALA A 88 8.31 -11.69 -5.97
CA ALA A 88 9.62 -11.14 -6.31
C ALA A 88 10.07 -11.56 -7.71
N LYS A 89 9.98 -12.86 -8.02
CA LYS A 89 10.29 -13.38 -9.36
C LYS A 89 9.41 -12.78 -10.46
N HIS A 90 8.14 -12.53 -10.16
CA HIS A 90 7.22 -11.89 -11.11
C HIS A 90 7.60 -10.42 -11.36
N LEU A 91 7.97 -9.69 -10.33
CA LEU A 91 8.46 -8.32 -10.45
C LEU A 91 9.79 -8.23 -11.22
N GLU A 92 10.72 -9.18 -11.02
CA GLU A 92 11.99 -9.24 -11.77
C GLU A 92 11.77 -9.39 -13.28
N ASN A 93 10.72 -10.13 -13.68
CA ASN A 93 10.38 -10.38 -15.07
C ASN A 93 9.36 -9.38 -15.65
N GLY A 94 8.78 -8.52 -14.82
CA GLY A 94 7.78 -7.54 -15.18
C GLY A 94 8.35 -6.18 -15.58
N SER A 95 7.50 -5.18 -15.57
CA SER A 95 7.92 -3.79 -15.77
C SER A 95 8.78 -3.32 -14.59
N ARG A 96 9.89 -2.64 -14.90
CA ARG A 96 10.71 -1.98 -13.88
C ARG A 96 10.14 -0.63 -13.43
N GLU A 97 9.08 -0.17 -14.08
CA GLU A 97 8.41 1.07 -13.73
C GLU A 97 7.65 0.92 -12.41
N LYS A 98 7.79 1.91 -11.57
CA LYS A 98 7.07 2.00 -10.31
C LYS A 98 6.82 3.45 -9.93
N SER A 99 5.72 3.68 -9.24
CA SER A 99 5.40 4.97 -8.62
C SER A 99 5.79 4.92 -7.15
N ILE A 100 6.64 5.84 -6.74
CA ILE A 100 7.00 6.03 -5.33
C ILE A 100 6.23 7.25 -4.85
N VAL A 101 5.37 7.06 -3.87
CA VAL A 101 4.53 8.12 -3.28
C VAL A 101 5.03 8.39 -1.86
N PRO A 102 5.76 9.50 -1.62
CA PRO A 102 6.21 9.86 -0.29
C PRO A 102 5.05 10.05 0.67
N TYR A 103 5.28 9.74 1.94
CA TYR A 103 4.30 9.99 2.99
C TYR A 103 3.99 11.49 3.11
N ASN A 104 2.72 11.81 3.25
CA ASN A 104 2.29 13.13 3.68
C ASN A 104 0.96 13.00 4.45
N GLU A 105 0.81 13.78 5.51
CA GLU A 105 -0.44 13.88 6.23
C GLU A 105 -1.60 14.27 5.30
N ASN A 106 -2.76 13.69 5.50
CA ASN A 106 -3.96 13.91 4.70
C ASN A 106 -3.83 13.55 3.20
N ARG A 107 -2.81 12.80 2.82
CA ARG A 107 -2.68 12.29 1.45
C ARG A 107 -3.55 11.06 1.25
N VAL A 108 -4.26 11.05 0.12
CA VAL A 108 -4.97 9.89 -0.40
C VAL A 108 -4.25 9.39 -1.64
N VAL A 109 -4.06 8.08 -1.73
CA VAL A 109 -3.54 7.39 -2.91
C VAL A 109 -4.60 6.42 -3.40
N ILE A 110 -5.03 6.57 -4.65
CA ILE A 110 -6.03 5.71 -5.30
C ILE A 110 -5.36 5.01 -6.45
N PHE A 111 -5.44 3.69 -6.50
CA PHE A 111 -4.80 2.88 -7.56
C PHE A 111 -5.54 1.57 -7.80
N ASN A 112 -5.25 0.93 -8.93
CA ASN A 112 -5.77 -0.41 -9.23
C ASN A 112 -5.19 -1.42 -8.23
N SER A 113 -6.07 -2.05 -7.47
CA SER A 113 -5.73 -2.95 -6.36
C SER A 113 -4.95 -4.19 -6.79
N ASN A 114 -5.02 -4.55 -8.09
CA ASN A 114 -4.29 -5.68 -8.67
C ASN A 114 -2.80 -5.36 -8.94
N LEU A 115 -2.40 -4.08 -8.93
CA LEU A 115 -0.98 -3.72 -9.02
C LEU A 115 -0.26 -4.16 -7.76
N ILE A 116 0.89 -4.80 -7.94
CA ILE A 116 1.74 -5.17 -6.81
C ILE A 116 2.24 -3.90 -6.14
N HIS A 117 2.08 -3.82 -4.82
CA HIS A 117 2.45 -2.67 -4.04
C HIS A 117 3.01 -3.06 -2.68
N GLU A 118 3.75 -2.15 -2.08
CA GLU A 118 4.37 -2.35 -0.77
C GLU A 118 4.52 -1.04 0.00
N THR A 119 4.62 -1.13 1.31
CA THR A 119 4.98 0.03 2.13
C THR A 119 6.43 0.40 1.86
N ASP A 120 6.69 1.67 1.53
CA ASP A 120 8.06 2.19 1.43
C ASP A 120 8.74 2.19 2.81
N ARG A 121 10.06 2.27 2.84
CA ARG A 121 10.82 2.42 4.09
C ARG A 121 10.33 3.64 4.85
N PHE A 122 10.16 3.51 6.14
CA PHE A 122 9.68 4.61 6.97
C PHE A 122 10.47 4.73 8.28
N GLU A 123 10.59 5.94 8.74
CA GLU A 123 11.15 6.24 10.03
C GLU A 123 10.35 7.39 10.64
N PHE A 124 9.65 7.09 11.72
CA PHE A 124 8.79 8.04 12.43
C PHE A 124 9.31 8.26 13.84
N LYS A 125 9.08 9.45 14.38
CA LYS A 125 9.41 9.78 15.76
C LYS A 125 8.81 8.77 16.72
N GLU A 126 9.45 8.63 17.86
CA GLU A 126 8.91 7.85 18.98
C GLU A 126 7.64 8.51 19.55
N GLY A 127 6.84 7.72 20.23
CA GLY A 127 5.60 8.15 20.86
C GLY A 127 4.37 7.67 20.09
N TYR A 128 3.32 7.44 20.84
CA TYR A 128 2.07 6.88 20.34
C TYR A 128 1.44 7.72 19.21
N GLU A 129 1.47 9.04 19.36
CA GLU A 129 0.93 10.04 18.43
C GLU A 129 1.73 10.13 17.12
N ASN A 130 2.98 9.69 17.14
CA ASN A 130 3.88 9.75 15.99
C ASN A 130 3.88 8.46 15.16
N ARG A 131 3.19 7.42 15.62
CA ARG A 131 3.12 6.15 14.89
C ARG A 131 2.47 6.34 13.54
N ARG A 132 3.11 5.82 12.49
CA ARG A 132 2.58 5.89 11.14
C ARG A 132 1.25 5.13 11.04
N ILE A 133 0.19 5.83 10.64
CA ILE A 133 -1.14 5.24 10.46
C ILE A 133 -1.51 5.29 8.98
N ASN A 134 -1.88 4.13 8.46
CA ASN A 134 -2.43 3.93 7.13
C ASN A 134 -3.84 3.37 7.25
N VAL A 135 -4.81 4.04 6.66
CA VAL A 135 -6.16 3.54 6.50
C VAL A 135 -6.30 3.01 5.08
N THR A 136 -6.68 1.75 4.94
CA THR A 136 -6.90 1.10 3.65
C THR A 136 -8.37 0.83 3.45
N MET A 137 -8.88 1.20 2.30
CA MET A 137 -10.25 0.90 1.85
C MET A 137 -10.18 0.18 0.52
N LEU A 138 -10.83 -0.98 0.42
CA LEU A 138 -10.92 -1.77 -0.79
C LEU A 138 -12.34 -1.72 -1.37
N PHE A 139 -12.42 -1.43 -2.66
CA PHE A 139 -13.68 -1.31 -3.39
C PHE A 139 -13.74 -2.29 -4.56
N GLY A 140 -14.92 -2.87 -4.81
CA GLY A 140 -15.17 -3.84 -5.87
C GLY A 140 -14.46 -5.16 -5.66
N TYR A 141 -14.44 -5.98 -6.70
CA TYR A 141 -13.71 -7.24 -6.72
C TYR A 141 -12.54 -7.16 -7.69
N ARG A 142 -11.55 -8.01 -7.52
CA ARG A 142 -10.33 -8.03 -8.32
C ARG A 142 -10.58 -8.22 -9.82
N GLU A 143 -11.68 -8.86 -10.16
CA GLU A 143 -12.08 -9.21 -11.54
C GLU A 143 -13.01 -8.16 -12.18
N ASP A 144 -13.33 -7.08 -11.45
CA ASP A 144 -14.26 -6.04 -11.93
C ASP A 144 -13.62 -5.13 -13.00
#